data_80b199afeebc439fb4c456f1e90023a6
#
_entry.id   80b199afeebc439fb4c456f1e90023a6
#
_cell.length_a   1.000
_cell.length_b   1.000
_cell.length_c   1.000
_cell.angle_alpha   90.00
_cell.angle_beta   90.00
_cell.angle_gamma   90.00
#
_symmetry.space_group_name_H-M   'P 1'
#
loop_
_entity.id
_entity.type
_entity.pdbx_description
1 polymer ?
#
loop_
_entity_poly.entity_id
_entity_poly.type
_entity_poly.pdbx_seq_one_letter_code
_entity_poly.pdbx_strand_id
1 'polypeptide(L)'
;MASSKINIDLVLNTKGFRPLGRINGQLGEFEKSLDASNARVLAFGASAGAILAVRKAFTATIKSAVEVEKALTDINVILRTTSAGLKKFGSDLFQVASQTGQSFAVAAEAAGELARQGLGLTETLKRTRDALILSRLAGMDAVEAVNALTAAMNTFNQAGLDSTTIINKLANVDAAFAVSSDDLAKALGRVGASAKGAGVSFDELLAIVTVAQQKTARGGAVIGNSFKTIFTRIQRPRVIKELENLGVAV
;
A
#
# COMPACT_ATOMS: atom_id res chain seq x y z
N MET A 1 43.86 -11.10 -7.16
CA MET A 1 43.28 -9.82 -7.54
C MET A 1 42.38 -9.36 -6.41
N ALA A 2 42.77 -8.34 -5.67
CA ALA A 2 42.02 -7.86 -4.50
C ALA A 2 40.82 -7.03 -4.97
N SER A 3 39.63 -7.45 -4.62
CA SER A 3 38.39 -6.70 -4.83
C SER A 3 38.35 -5.53 -3.84
N SER A 4 38.60 -4.32 -4.32
CA SER A 4 38.42 -3.10 -3.53
C SER A 4 36.94 -2.80 -3.37
N LYS A 5 36.39 -3.05 -2.18
CA LYS A 5 35.03 -2.63 -1.80
C LYS A 5 35.09 -1.15 -1.42
N ILE A 6 34.47 -0.29 -2.23
CA ILE A 6 34.25 1.11 -1.87
C ILE A 6 32.99 1.16 -1.02
N ASN A 7 33.13 1.36 0.29
CA ASN A 7 32.03 1.67 1.18
C ASN A 7 31.75 3.17 1.09
N ILE A 8 30.59 3.54 0.56
CA ILE A 8 30.12 4.93 0.58
C ILE A 8 29.18 5.07 1.77
N ASP A 9 29.67 5.63 2.88
CA ASP A 9 28.85 6.02 4.00
C ASP A 9 28.11 7.32 3.68
N LEU A 10 26.84 7.23 3.33
CA LEU A 10 25.95 8.38 3.19
C LEU A 10 25.56 8.89 4.57
N VAL A 11 26.36 9.77 5.15
CA VAL A 11 26.00 10.52 6.35
C VAL A 11 25.04 11.64 5.96
N LEU A 12 23.74 11.42 6.11
CA LEU A 12 22.72 12.45 6.01
C LEU A 12 22.85 13.40 7.22
N ASN A 13 23.57 14.50 7.03
CA ASN A 13 23.70 15.54 8.04
C ASN A 13 22.41 16.40 8.06
N THR A 14 21.54 16.10 9.02
CA THR A 14 20.20 16.69 9.17
C THR A 14 20.19 18.02 9.95
N LYS A 15 21.25 18.79 9.93
CA LYS A 15 21.21 20.18 10.46
C LYS A 15 20.61 21.12 9.43
N GLY A 16 19.30 21.30 9.53
CA GLY A 16 18.54 22.38 8.89
C GLY A 16 18.31 22.17 7.40
N PHE A 17 17.05 22.08 7.06
CA PHE A 17 16.54 22.20 5.70
C PHE A 17 17.14 23.44 5.03
N ARG A 18 18.21 23.27 4.28
CA ARG A 18 18.69 24.24 3.29
C ARG A 18 18.67 23.59 1.91
N PRO A 19 18.08 24.30 0.95
CA PRO A 19 17.43 23.70 -0.19
C PRO A 19 18.42 23.16 -1.22
N LEU A 20 17.89 22.32 -2.09
CA LEU A 20 18.35 21.76 -3.35
C LEU A 20 19.48 22.51 -4.10
N GLY A 21 19.63 23.81 -3.90
CA GLY A 21 20.72 24.61 -4.48
C GLY A 21 22.13 24.21 -4.02
N ARG A 22 22.30 23.66 -2.80
CA ARG A 22 23.59 23.15 -2.34
C ARG A 22 23.93 21.79 -2.93
N ILE A 23 22.92 20.94 -3.11
CA ILE A 23 23.10 19.63 -3.76
C ILE A 23 23.43 19.84 -5.22
N ASN A 24 22.80 20.77 -5.92
CA ASN A 24 23.15 21.14 -7.30
C ASN A 24 24.55 21.74 -7.41
N GLY A 25 24.99 22.55 -6.43
CA GLY A 25 26.35 23.07 -6.39
C GLY A 25 27.40 21.97 -6.19
N GLN A 26 27.15 21.05 -5.27
CA GLN A 26 28.03 19.88 -5.04
C GLN A 26 28.02 18.89 -6.21
N LEU A 27 26.89 18.74 -6.91
CA LEU A 27 26.80 17.99 -8.16
C LEU A 27 27.67 18.62 -9.26
N GLY A 28 27.61 19.95 -9.40
CA GLY A 28 28.44 20.65 -10.39
C GLY A 28 29.96 20.56 -10.08
N GLU A 29 30.35 20.59 -8.80
CA GLU A 29 31.74 20.37 -8.39
C GLU A 29 32.17 18.89 -8.58
N PHE A 30 31.27 17.95 -8.31
CA PHE A 30 31.52 16.52 -8.55
C PHE A 30 31.58 16.22 -10.05
N GLU A 31 30.72 16.83 -10.88
CA GLU A 31 30.81 16.72 -12.35
C GLU A 31 32.15 17.26 -12.87
N LYS A 32 32.58 18.43 -12.40
CA LYS A 32 33.91 18.98 -12.76
C LYS A 32 35.07 18.08 -12.30
N SER A 33 34.92 17.48 -11.11
CA SER A 33 35.89 16.51 -10.58
C SER A 33 35.93 15.22 -11.38
N LEU A 34 34.79 14.74 -11.85
CA LEU A 34 34.70 13.57 -12.74
C LEU A 34 35.24 13.87 -14.12
N ASP A 35 35.02 15.05 -14.69
CA ASP A 35 35.57 15.45 -15.98
C ASP A 35 37.10 15.62 -15.91
N ALA A 36 37.64 16.15 -14.80
CA ALA A 36 39.09 16.19 -14.55
C ALA A 36 39.70 14.79 -14.33
N SER A 37 38.93 13.87 -13.70
CA SER A 37 39.34 12.46 -13.56
C SER A 37 39.27 11.70 -14.88
N ASN A 38 38.29 12.03 -15.75
CA ASN A 38 38.16 11.45 -17.09
C ASN A 38 39.41 11.68 -17.95
N ALA A 39 40.00 12.88 -17.87
CA ALA A 39 41.23 13.19 -18.61
C ALA A 39 42.42 12.32 -18.15
N ARG A 40 42.47 11.95 -16.87
CA ARG A 40 43.50 11.06 -16.30
C ARG A 40 43.19 9.58 -16.52
N VAL A 41 41.92 9.18 -16.47
CA VAL A 41 41.50 7.78 -16.66
C VAL A 41 41.61 7.35 -18.13
N LEU A 42 41.37 8.26 -19.09
CA LEU A 42 41.64 8.02 -20.50
C LEU A 42 43.12 7.74 -20.77
N ALA A 43 44.02 8.33 -19.98
CA ALA A 43 45.45 8.06 -20.05
C ALA A 43 45.84 6.65 -19.53
N PHE A 44 44.97 6.00 -18.71
CA PHE A 44 45.18 4.66 -18.15
C PHE A 44 44.37 3.56 -18.85
N GLY A 45 43.70 3.84 -19.96
CA GLY A 45 43.01 2.82 -20.78
C GLY A 45 41.70 2.26 -20.19
N ALA A 46 41.10 2.94 -19.19
CA ALA A 46 39.78 2.55 -18.69
C ALA A 46 38.70 3.02 -19.64
N SER A 47 37.74 2.14 -19.96
CA SER A 47 36.67 2.43 -20.92
C SER A 47 35.73 3.52 -20.42
N ALA A 48 35.37 4.49 -21.26
CA ALA A 48 34.41 5.54 -21.00
C ALA A 48 33.03 5.00 -20.48
N GLY A 49 32.72 3.75 -20.80
CA GLY A 49 31.51 3.06 -20.34
C GLY A 49 31.43 2.85 -18.83
N ALA A 50 32.54 2.61 -18.13
CA ALA A 50 32.53 2.41 -16.68
C ALA A 50 32.18 3.69 -15.93
N ILE A 51 32.66 4.84 -16.40
CA ILE A 51 32.42 6.16 -15.80
C ILE A 51 30.97 6.59 -16.03
N LEU A 52 30.42 6.34 -17.23
CA LEU A 52 29.02 6.57 -17.53
C LEU A 52 28.09 5.69 -16.67
N ALA A 53 28.47 4.45 -16.39
CA ALA A 53 27.71 3.55 -15.52
C ALA A 53 27.69 4.06 -14.07
N VAL A 54 28.83 4.51 -13.53
CA VAL A 54 28.92 5.10 -12.18
C VAL A 54 28.10 6.39 -12.09
N ARG A 55 28.22 7.27 -13.09
CA ARG A 55 27.42 8.51 -13.17
C ARG A 55 25.92 8.21 -13.19
N LYS A 56 25.48 7.26 -14.02
CA LYS A 56 24.08 6.83 -14.12
C LYS A 56 23.56 6.25 -12.81
N ALA A 57 24.35 5.41 -12.14
CA ALA A 57 24.01 4.84 -10.85
C ALA A 57 23.89 5.91 -9.76
N PHE A 58 24.84 6.87 -9.72
CA PHE A 58 24.83 7.96 -8.76
C PHE A 58 23.63 8.91 -8.96
N THR A 59 23.34 9.27 -10.21
CA THR A 59 22.15 10.09 -10.54
C THR A 59 20.84 9.39 -10.17
N ALA A 60 20.76 8.08 -10.38
CA ALA A 60 19.61 7.27 -9.98
C ALA A 60 19.41 7.27 -8.46
N THR A 61 20.51 7.16 -7.69
CA THR A 61 20.47 7.18 -6.22
C THR A 61 20.00 8.52 -5.68
N ILE A 62 20.47 9.64 -6.24
CA ILE A 62 20.02 10.99 -5.84
C ILE A 62 18.54 11.18 -6.19
N LYS A 63 18.13 10.78 -7.39
CA LYS A 63 16.72 10.87 -7.81
C LYS A 63 15.82 10.10 -6.84
N SER A 64 16.20 8.88 -6.47
CA SER A 64 15.45 8.09 -5.49
C SER A 64 15.39 8.76 -4.11
N ALA A 65 16.47 9.39 -3.65
CA ALA A 65 16.47 10.11 -2.38
C ALA A 65 15.52 11.32 -2.40
N VAL A 66 15.52 12.08 -3.49
CA VAL A 66 14.60 13.22 -3.67
C VAL A 66 13.14 12.76 -3.73
N GLU A 67 12.86 11.67 -4.40
CA GLU A 67 11.51 11.09 -4.48
C GLU A 67 11.03 10.63 -3.09
N VAL A 68 11.88 10.02 -2.29
CA VAL A 68 11.58 9.62 -0.90
C VAL A 68 11.29 10.85 -0.03
N GLU A 69 12.13 11.89 -0.11
CA GLU A 69 11.96 13.13 0.67
C GLU A 69 10.65 13.84 0.28
N LYS A 70 10.35 13.90 -1.00
CA LYS A 70 9.09 14.45 -1.50
C LYS A 70 7.90 13.68 -0.97
N ALA A 71 7.89 12.36 -1.08
CA ALA A 71 6.79 11.52 -0.61
C ALA A 71 6.56 11.68 0.89
N LEU A 72 7.62 11.74 1.71
CA LEU A 72 7.51 11.98 3.15
C LEU A 72 7.00 13.40 3.45
N THR A 73 7.42 14.40 2.68
CA THR A 73 6.94 15.78 2.83
C THR A 73 5.45 15.87 2.52
N ASP A 74 5.00 15.25 1.44
CA ASP A 74 3.60 15.22 1.04
C ASP A 74 2.72 14.53 2.12
N ILE A 75 3.19 13.44 2.70
CA ILE A 75 2.52 12.78 3.83
C ILE A 75 2.51 13.69 5.06
N ASN A 76 3.59 14.43 5.33
CA ASN A 76 3.69 15.29 6.50
C ASN A 76 2.77 16.52 6.44
N VAL A 77 2.42 16.99 5.25
CA VAL A 77 1.39 18.03 5.08
C VAL A 77 0.06 17.58 5.73
N ILE A 78 -0.22 16.29 5.68
CA ILE A 78 -1.44 15.70 6.23
C ILE A 78 -1.26 15.35 7.71
N LEU A 79 -0.19 14.62 8.05
CA LEU A 79 0.07 14.11 9.40
C LEU A 79 0.48 15.21 10.39
N ARG A 80 1.04 16.32 9.90
CA ARG A 80 1.48 17.48 10.69
C ARG A 80 2.37 17.11 11.88
N THR A 81 3.27 16.15 11.67
CA THR A 81 4.19 15.69 12.71
C THR A 81 5.48 16.52 12.74
N THR A 82 6.27 16.37 13.81
CA THR A 82 7.57 17.01 13.93
C THR A 82 8.59 16.40 12.97
N SER A 83 9.67 17.11 12.68
CA SER A 83 10.76 16.58 11.84
C SER A 83 11.36 15.28 12.39
N ALA A 84 11.43 15.12 13.72
CA ALA A 84 11.88 13.88 14.35
C ALA A 84 10.85 12.74 14.15
N GLY A 85 9.56 13.05 14.31
CA GLY A 85 8.47 12.11 14.06
C GLY A 85 8.43 11.66 12.60
N LEU A 86 8.59 12.59 11.66
CA LEU A 86 8.62 12.28 10.22
C LEU A 86 9.81 11.39 9.86
N LYS A 87 10.99 11.67 10.41
CA LYS A 87 12.18 10.84 10.18
C LYS A 87 11.98 9.41 10.68
N LYS A 88 11.41 9.27 11.89
CA LYS A 88 11.09 7.95 12.44
C LYS A 88 10.06 7.24 11.57
N PHE A 89 8.97 7.92 11.21
CA PHE A 89 7.94 7.38 10.34
C PHE A 89 8.50 6.90 9.00
N GLY A 90 9.38 7.69 8.36
CA GLY A 90 10.03 7.32 7.11
C GLY A 90 10.90 6.07 7.24
N SER A 91 11.65 5.94 8.34
CA SER A 91 12.44 4.74 8.65
C SER A 91 11.55 3.50 8.84
N ASP A 92 10.48 3.65 9.64
CA ASP A 92 9.54 2.57 9.91
C ASP A 92 8.79 2.16 8.62
N LEU A 93 8.41 3.13 7.78
CA LEU A 93 7.76 2.88 6.49
C LEU A 93 8.70 2.16 5.50
N PHE A 94 9.98 2.51 5.50
CA PHE A 94 10.98 1.81 4.71
C PHE A 94 11.12 0.33 5.15
N GLN A 95 11.07 0.09 6.45
CA GLN A 95 11.07 -1.26 7.03
C GLN A 95 9.82 -2.05 6.59
N VAL A 96 8.65 -1.42 6.64
CA VAL A 96 7.38 -2.01 6.16
C VAL A 96 7.48 -2.37 4.68
N ALA A 97 7.95 -1.45 3.82
CA ALA A 97 8.14 -1.69 2.39
C ALA A 97 9.07 -2.89 2.14
N SER A 98 10.22 -2.91 2.82
CA SER A 98 11.20 -4.02 2.72
C SER A 98 10.63 -5.36 3.15
N GLN A 99 9.94 -5.41 4.31
CA GLN A 99 9.34 -6.63 4.85
C GLN A 99 8.21 -7.18 3.98
N THR A 100 7.49 -6.30 3.29
CA THR A 100 6.41 -6.69 2.37
C THR A 100 6.89 -6.90 0.94
N GLY A 101 8.18 -6.67 0.67
CA GLY A 101 8.77 -6.80 -0.67
C GLY A 101 8.20 -5.78 -1.67
N GLN A 102 7.78 -4.62 -1.20
CA GLN A 102 7.28 -3.51 -2.00
C GLN A 102 8.31 -2.38 -2.07
N SER A 103 8.18 -1.50 -3.06
CA SER A 103 9.01 -0.29 -3.13
C SER A 103 8.59 0.72 -2.06
N PHE A 104 9.52 1.60 -1.66
CA PHE A 104 9.18 2.70 -0.76
C PHE A 104 8.10 3.62 -1.35
N ALA A 105 8.11 3.87 -2.64
CA ALA A 105 7.12 4.70 -3.32
C ALA A 105 5.70 4.14 -3.16
N VAL A 106 5.53 2.83 -3.38
CA VAL A 106 4.24 2.13 -3.19
C VAL A 106 3.79 2.18 -1.73
N ALA A 107 4.71 1.97 -0.79
CA ALA A 107 4.39 2.07 0.63
C ALA A 107 4.01 3.51 1.05
N ALA A 108 4.69 4.51 0.50
CA ALA A 108 4.40 5.91 0.77
C ALA A 108 3.05 6.35 0.18
N GLU A 109 2.69 5.85 -0.99
CA GLU A 109 1.39 6.10 -1.60
C GLU A 109 0.25 5.53 -0.75
N ALA A 110 0.36 4.26 -0.33
CA ALA A 110 -0.59 3.61 0.57
C ALA A 110 -0.70 4.34 1.93
N ALA A 111 0.44 4.73 2.51
CA ALA A 111 0.48 5.49 3.76
C ALA A 111 -0.15 6.88 3.61
N GLY A 112 0.07 7.56 2.48
CA GLY A 112 -0.54 8.84 2.16
C GLY A 112 -2.07 8.76 2.07
N GLU A 113 -2.60 7.68 1.48
CA GLU A 113 -4.04 7.44 1.41
C GLU A 113 -4.64 7.24 2.80
N LEU A 114 -4.00 6.45 3.65
CA LEU A 114 -4.42 6.23 5.03
C LEU A 114 -4.32 7.50 5.88
N ALA A 115 -3.27 8.29 5.70
CA ALA A 115 -3.12 9.58 6.37
C ALA A 115 -4.27 10.55 6.01
N ARG A 116 -4.72 10.57 4.74
CA ARG A 116 -5.90 11.36 4.30
C ARG A 116 -7.19 10.94 5.01
N GLN A 117 -7.26 9.71 5.49
CA GLN A 117 -8.40 9.22 6.28
C GLN A 117 -8.33 9.66 7.75
N GLY A 118 -7.34 10.47 8.15
CA GLY A 118 -7.21 11.05 9.49
C GLY A 118 -6.56 10.12 10.52
N LEU A 119 -5.88 9.06 10.08
CA LEU A 119 -5.21 8.13 10.98
C LEU A 119 -3.90 8.72 11.53
N GLY A 120 -3.61 8.45 12.80
CA GLY A 120 -2.32 8.80 13.40
C GLY A 120 -1.16 7.92 12.89
N LEU A 121 0.08 8.35 13.17
CA LEU A 121 1.31 7.72 12.66
C LEU A 121 1.36 6.20 12.84
N THR A 122 1.07 5.72 14.05
CA THR A 122 1.16 4.29 14.39
C THR A 122 0.13 3.46 13.64
N GLU A 123 -1.11 3.95 13.58
CA GLU A 123 -2.20 3.26 12.89
C GLU A 123 -2.00 3.30 11.37
N THR A 124 -1.50 4.41 10.84
CA THR A 124 -1.11 4.52 9.42
C THR A 124 -0.07 3.47 9.06
N LEU A 125 1.00 3.31 9.84
CA LEU A 125 2.03 2.28 9.59
C LEU A 125 1.47 0.87 9.66
N LYS A 126 0.67 0.56 10.70
CA LYS A 126 0.06 -0.76 10.86
C LYS A 126 -0.82 -1.10 9.65
N ARG A 127 -1.75 -0.22 9.29
CA ARG A 127 -2.66 -0.45 8.16
C ARG A 127 -1.96 -0.42 6.81
N THR A 128 -0.89 0.37 6.66
CA THR A 128 -0.05 0.32 5.46
C THR A 128 0.56 -1.05 5.28
N ARG A 129 1.17 -1.61 6.34
CA ARG A 129 1.72 -2.96 6.29
C ARG A 129 0.67 -3.98 5.87
N ASP A 130 -0.48 -3.92 6.50
CA ASP A 130 -1.58 -4.84 6.24
C ASP A 130 -2.09 -4.69 4.80
N ALA A 131 -2.27 -3.46 4.31
CA ALA A 131 -2.67 -3.21 2.93
C ALA A 131 -1.65 -3.73 1.91
N LEU A 132 -0.34 -3.56 2.17
CA LEU A 132 0.71 -4.08 1.30
C LEU A 132 0.75 -5.62 1.29
N ILE A 133 0.45 -6.26 2.40
CA ILE A 133 0.29 -7.73 2.45
C ILE A 133 -0.90 -8.14 1.59
N LEU A 134 -2.07 -7.48 1.74
CA LEU A 134 -3.25 -7.75 0.92
C LEU A 134 -2.97 -7.51 -0.56
N SER A 135 -2.33 -6.41 -0.90
CA SER A 135 -1.91 -6.09 -2.28
C SER A 135 -1.12 -7.24 -2.91
N ARG A 136 -0.20 -7.83 -2.17
CA ARG A 136 0.58 -8.99 -2.65
C ARG A 136 -0.22 -10.27 -2.74
N LEU A 137 -1.03 -10.56 -1.74
CA LEU A 137 -1.88 -11.76 -1.73
C LEU A 137 -2.89 -11.75 -2.88
N ALA A 138 -3.52 -10.60 -3.08
CA ALA A 138 -4.58 -10.43 -4.06
C ALA A 138 -4.07 -10.05 -5.46
N GLY A 139 -2.80 -9.64 -5.59
CA GLY A 139 -2.26 -9.10 -6.84
C GLY A 139 -2.87 -7.76 -7.25
N MET A 140 -3.45 -7.01 -6.31
CA MET A 140 -4.08 -5.72 -6.54
C MET A 140 -3.14 -4.55 -6.23
N ASP A 141 -3.48 -3.36 -6.70
CA ASP A 141 -2.77 -2.13 -6.36
C ASP A 141 -2.83 -1.82 -4.86
N ALA A 142 -1.78 -1.18 -4.32
CA ALA A 142 -1.68 -0.89 -2.89
C ALA A 142 -2.76 0.07 -2.39
N VAL A 143 -3.14 1.07 -3.19
CA VAL A 143 -4.23 2.00 -2.86
C VAL A 143 -5.58 1.29 -2.92
N GLU A 144 -5.77 0.40 -3.89
CA GLU A 144 -6.96 -0.45 -3.96
C GLU A 144 -7.07 -1.34 -2.71
N ALA A 145 -5.97 -1.94 -2.26
CA ALA A 145 -5.93 -2.72 -1.02
C ALA A 145 -6.25 -1.88 0.23
N VAL A 146 -5.72 -0.66 0.33
CA VAL A 146 -6.09 0.31 1.39
C VAL A 146 -7.58 0.56 1.40
N ASN A 147 -8.17 0.84 0.25
CA ASN A 147 -9.59 1.15 0.13
C ASN A 147 -10.46 -0.06 0.48
N ALA A 148 -10.08 -1.26 0.05
CA ALA A 148 -10.79 -2.50 0.37
C ALA A 148 -10.78 -2.78 1.89
N LEU A 149 -9.62 -2.67 2.54
CA LEU A 149 -9.49 -2.83 4.00
C LEU A 149 -10.28 -1.78 4.75
N THR A 150 -10.16 -0.50 4.36
CA THR A 150 -10.89 0.60 4.99
C THR A 150 -12.40 0.41 4.86
N ALA A 151 -12.89 0.02 3.69
CA ALA A 151 -14.30 -0.27 3.47
C ALA A 151 -14.78 -1.43 4.36
N ALA A 152 -14.03 -2.51 4.46
CA ALA A 152 -14.37 -3.64 5.32
C ALA A 152 -14.38 -3.25 6.81
N MET A 153 -13.35 -2.56 7.28
CA MET A 153 -13.23 -2.12 8.67
C MET A 153 -14.34 -1.13 9.06
N ASN A 154 -14.65 -0.14 8.20
CA ASN A 154 -15.70 0.84 8.48
C ASN A 154 -17.08 0.19 8.48
N THR A 155 -17.30 -0.78 7.60
CA THR A 155 -18.57 -1.49 7.52
C THR A 155 -18.80 -2.40 8.73
N PHE A 156 -17.79 -3.15 9.16
CA PHE A 156 -17.90 -4.16 10.20
C PHE A 156 -17.20 -3.79 11.52
N ASN A 157 -16.93 -2.48 11.76
CA ASN A 157 -16.20 -2.03 12.93
C ASN A 157 -16.84 -2.42 14.27
N GLN A 158 -18.18 -2.56 14.33
CA GLN A 158 -18.89 -3.01 15.52
C GLN A 158 -18.60 -4.47 15.91
N ALA A 159 -18.08 -5.25 14.98
CA ALA A 159 -17.64 -6.64 15.21
C ALA A 159 -16.19 -6.74 15.74
N GLY A 160 -15.49 -5.62 15.94
CA GLY A 160 -14.11 -5.59 16.44
C GLY A 160 -13.08 -6.14 15.43
N LEU A 161 -13.41 -6.13 14.16
CA LEU A 161 -12.49 -6.60 13.11
C LEU A 161 -11.42 -5.54 12.84
N ASP A 162 -10.16 -5.88 13.12
CA ASP A 162 -9.02 -5.07 12.70
C ASP A 162 -8.49 -5.50 11.32
N SER A 163 -7.62 -4.69 10.73
CA SER A 163 -7.04 -4.93 9.40
C SER A 163 -6.33 -6.28 9.31
N THR A 164 -5.58 -6.65 10.33
CA THR A 164 -4.84 -7.91 10.39
C THR A 164 -5.79 -9.12 10.39
N THR A 165 -6.86 -9.05 11.18
CA THR A 165 -7.88 -10.11 11.24
C THR A 165 -8.58 -10.28 9.90
N ILE A 166 -8.93 -9.18 9.22
CA ILE A 166 -9.56 -9.22 7.90
C ILE A 166 -8.65 -9.92 6.90
N ILE A 167 -7.37 -9.55 6.82
CA ILE A 167 -6.42 -10.16 5.90
C ILE A 167 -6.25 -11.65 6.16
N ASN A 168 -6.09 -12.04 7.44
CA ASN A 168 -5.96 -13.44 7.81
C ASN A 168 -7.17 -14.26 7.37
N LYS A 169 -8.38 -13.71 7.52
CA LYS A 169 -9.61 -14.38 7.06
C LYS A 169 -9.64 -14.52 5.54
N LEU A 170 -9.27 -13.46 4.79
CA LEU A 170 -9.20 -13.50 3.32
C LEU A 170 -8.15 -14.52 2.85
N ALA A 171 -6.95 -14.48 3.43
CA ALA A 171 -5.87 -15.42 3.11
C ALA A 171 -6.23 -16.87 3.42
N ASN A 172 -6.91 -17.13 4.54
CA ASN A 172 -7.36 -18.47 4.89
C ASN A 172 -8.40 -19.01 3.90
N VAL A 173 -9.32 -18.17 3.43
CA VAL A 173 -10.29 -18.56 2.41
C VAL A 173 -9.60 -18.82 1.06
N ASP A 174 -8.68 -17.96 0.66
CA ASP A 174 -7.90 -18.10 -0.56
C ASP A 174 -7.11 -19.42 -0.56
N ALA A 175 -6.46 -19.75 0.56
CA ALA A 175 -5.68 -20.98 0.70
C ALA A 175 -6.55 -22.25 0.77
N ALA A 176 -7.76 -22.16 1.32
CA ALA A 176 -8.63 -23.32 1.54
C ALA A 176 -9.62 -23.59 0.39
N PHE A 177 -9.92 -22.56 -0.39
CA PHE A 177 -10.96 -22.61 -1.43
C PHE A 177 -10.41 -22.03 -2.74
N ALA A 178 -10.99 -22.41 -3.88
CA ALA A 178 -10.61 -21.86 -5.19
C ALA A 178 -11.24 -20.46 -5.41
N VAL A 179 -10.92 -19.51 -4.54
CA VAL A 179 -11.45 -18.13 -4.56
C VAL A 179 -10.34 -17.17 -4.18
N SER A 180 -9.95 -16.28 -5.08
CA SER A 180 -8.84 -15.35 -4.84
C SER A 180 -9.18 -14.29 -3.80
N SER A 181 -8.17 -13.85 -3.05
CA SER A 181 -8.30 -12.70 -2.12
C SER A 181 -8.74 -11.42 -2.85
N ASP A 182 -8.39 -11.25 -4.13
CA ASP A 182 -8.85 -10.15 -4.98
C ASP A 182 -10.36 -10.18 -5.19
N ASP A 183 -10.91 -11.34 -5.58
CA ASP A 183 -12.35 -11.50 -5.77
C ASP A 183 -13.13 -11.26 -4.45
N LEU A 184 -12.61 -11.78 -3.34
CA LEU A 184 -13.20 -11.57 -2.02
C LEU A 184 -13.20 -10.07 -1.64
N ALA A 185 -12.07 -9.38 -1.79
CA ALA A 185 -11.94 -7.96 -1.48
C ALA A 185 -12.87 -7.10 -2.35
N LYS A 186 -12.93 -7.37 -3.65
CA LYS A 186 -13.84 -6.70 -4.59
C LYS A 186 -15.31 -6.92 -4.27
N ALA A 187 -15.68 -8.15 -3.91
CA ALA A 187 -17.05 -8.45 -3.50
C ALA A 187 -17.42 -7.72 -2.20
N LEU A 188 -16.58 -7.82 -1.16
CA LEU A 188 -16.79 -7.17 0.13
C LEU A 188 -16.94 -5.66 -0.01
N GLY A 189 -16.10 -5.00 -0.80
CA GLY A 189 -16.18 -3.56 -1.07
C GLY A 189 -17.51 -3.14 -1.71
N ARG A 190 -18.17 -4.01 -2.48
CA ARG A 190 -19.44 -3.71 -3.16
C ARG A 190 -20.67 -4.04 -2.33
N VAL A 191 -20.66 -5.14 -1.60
CA VAL A 191 -21.84 -5.68 -0.91
C VAL A 191 -21.82 -5.40 0.59
N GLY A 192 -20.67 -5.11 1.19
CA GLY A 192 -20.47 -5.03 2.64
C GLY A 192 -21.52 -4.19 3.36
N ALA A 193 -21.72 -2.93 2.93
CA ALA A 193 -22.68 -2.04 3.55
C ALA A 193 -24.13 -2.58 3.48
N SER A 194 -24.54 -3.17 2.35
CA SER A 194 -25.89 -3.74 2.19
C SER A 194 -26.07 -5.02 3.01
N ALA A 195 -25.03 -5.85 3.11
CA ALA A 195 -25.02 -7.05 3.95
C ALA A 195 -25.13 -6.68 5.43
N LYS A 196 -24.32 -5.71 5.88
CA LYS A 196 -24.38 -5.19 7.25
C LYS A 196 -25.75 -4.64 7.59
N GLY A 197 -26.37 -3.87 6.68
CA GLY A 197 -27.74 -3.37 6.84
C GLY A 197 -28.78 -4.49 6.93
N ALA A 198 -28.53 -5.64 6.30
CA ALA A 198 -29.36 -6.83 6.40
C ALA A 198 -29.01 -7.72 7.62
N GLY A 199 -28.16 -7.27 8.53
CA GLY A 199 -27.77 -8.05 9.72
C GLY A 199 -26.71 -9.13 9.48
N VAL A 200 -26.16 -9.23 8.28
CA VAL A 200 -25.15 -10.24 7.92
C VAL A 200 -23.79 -9.86 8.51
N SER A 201 -23.16 -10.77 9.23
CA SER A 201 -21.81 -10.62 9.76
C SER A 201 -20.74 -10.68 8.67
N PHE A 202 -19.51 -10.27 9.02
CA PHE A 202 -18.38 -10.38 8.09
C PHE A 202 -18.13 -11.83 7.65
N ASP A 203 -18.15 -12.77 8.59
CA ASP A 203 -17.86 -14.18 8.34
C ASP A 203 -18.94 -14.86 7.48
N GLU A 204 -20.21 -14.55 7.75
CA GLU A 204 -21.33 -15.04 6.92
C GLU A 204 -21.24 -14.48 5.50
N LEU A 205 -20.94 -13.18 5.35
CA LEU A 205 -20.76 -12.58 4.03
C LEU A 205 -19.61 -13.22 3.28
N LEU A 206 -18.48 -13.44 3.97
CA LEU A 206 -17.31 -14.10 3.39
C LEU A 206 -17.65 -15.52 2.89
N ALA A 207 -18.38 -16.30 3.71
CA ALA A 207 -18.85 -17.63 3.34
C ALA A 207 -19.80 -17.61 2.12
N ILE A 208 -20.76 -16.70 2.11
CA ILE A 208 -21.73 -16.55 0.99
C ILE A 208 -21.02 -16.20 -0.30
N VAL A 209 -20.08 -15.24 -0.28
CA VAL A 209 -19.31 -14.83 -1.44
C VAL A 209 -18.42 -15.98 -1.93
N THR A 210 -17.77 -16.69 -1.02
CA THR A 210 -16.91 -17.84 -1.32
C THR A 210 -17.69 -18.92 -2.07
N VAL A 211 -18.84 -19.33 -1.54
CA VAL A 211 -19.69 -20.35 -2.17
C VAL A 211 -20.17 -19.90 -3.55
N ALA A 212 -20.60 -18.64 -3.66
CA ALA A 212 -21.06 -18.10 -4.94
C ALA A 212 -19.95 -18.07 -5.99
N GLN A 213 -18.73 -17.67 -5.60
CA GLN A 213 -17.58 -17.65 -6.50
C GLN A 213 -17.20 -19.06 -6.94
N GLN A 214 -17.12 -20.02 -6.02
CA GLN A 214 -16.82 -21.41 -6.35
C GLN A 214 -17.83 -22.02 -7.34
N LYS A 215 -19.11 -21.68 -7.19
CA LYS A 215 -20.18 -22.25 -8.04
C LYS A 215 -20.33 -21.55 -9.38
N THR A 216 -19.99 -20.28 -9.48
CA THR A 216 -20.30 -19.48 -10.66
C THR A 216 -19.08 -18.94 -11.41
N ALA A 217 -17.93 -18.81 -10.74
CA ALA A 217 -16.69 -18.24 -11.28
C ALA A 217 -16.88 -16.86 -11.97
N ARG A 218 -17.86 -16.05 -11.50
CA ARG A 218 -18.22 -14.78 -12.15
C ARG A 218 -17.34 -13.61 -11.78
N GLY A 219 -16.41 -13.79 -10.85
CA GLY A 219 -15.59 -12.75 -10.29
C GLY A 219 -16.27 -11.93 -9.19
N GLY A 220 -15.45 -11.45 -8.24
CA GLY A 220 -15.94 -10.82 -7.01
C GLY A 220 -16.79 -9.57 -7.24
N ALA A 221 -16.47 -8.78 -8.26
CA ALA A 221 -17.22 -7.57 -8.59
C ALA A 221 -18.67 -7.87 -9.01
N VAL A 222 -18.89 -8.90 -9.83
CA VAL A 222 -20.23 -9.32 -10.29
C VAL A 222 -21.03 -9.92 -9.14
N ILE A 223 -20.40 -10.82 -8.37
CA ILE A 223 -21.01 -11.44 -7.20
C ILE A 223 -21.40 -10.40 -6.16
N GLY A 224 -20.49 -9.46 -5.83
CA GLY A 224 -20.76 -8.38 -4.91
C GLY A 224 -21.95 -7.52 -5.32
N ASN A 225 -22.06 -7.14 -6.60
CA ASN A 225 -23.20 -6.39 -7.13
C ASN A 225 -24.52 -7.19 -7.06
N SER A 226 -24.45 -8.50 -7.33
CA SER A 226 -25.60 -9.39 -7.25
C SER A 226 -26.14 -9.47 -5.82
N PHE A 227 -25.31 -9.74 -4.85
CA PHE A 227 -25.69 -9.78 -3.45
C PHE A 227 -26.08 -8.41 -2.90
N LYS A 228 -25.42 -7.32 -3.31
CA LYS A 228 -25.87 -5.96 -2.98
C LYS A 228 -27.33 -5.76 -3.38
N THR A 229 -27.70 -6.20 -4.58
CA THR A 229 -29.08 -6.08 -5.07
C THR A 229 -30.04 -6.94 -4.24
N ILE A 230 -29.66 -8.17 -3.91
CA ILE A 230 -30.45 -9.09 -3.08
C ILE A 230 -30.69 -8.47 -1.69
N PHE A 231 -29.61 -8.10 -0.97
CA PHE A 231 -29.71 -7.54 0.39
C PHE A 231 -30.47 -6.22 0.41
N THR A 232 -30.29 -5.35 -0.60
CA THR A 232 -31.05 -4.10 -0.67
C THR A 232 -32.55 -4.33 -0.96
N ARG A 233 -32.88 -5.35 -1.75
CA ARG A 233 -34.28 -5.65 -2.07
C ARG A 233 -35.03 -6.35 -0.94
N ILE A 234 -34.36 -7.27 -0.25
CA ILE A 234 -34.99 -8.01 0.87
C ILE A 234 -35.35 -7.10 2.03
N GLN A 235 -34.66 -5.98 2.21
CA GLN A 235 -34.94 -4.98 3.24
C GLN A 235 -36.08 -4.03 2.89
N ARG A 236 -36.71 -4.15 1.73
CA ARG A 236 -37.83 -3.27 1.36
C ARG A 236 -39.07 -3.62 2.18
N PRO A 237 -39.78 -2.64 2.77
CA PRO A 237 -40.96 -2.90 3.62
C PRO A 237 -42.02 -3.80 2.97
N ARG A 238 -42.21 -3.65 1.64
CA ARG A 238 -43.12 -4.51 0.89
C ARG A 238 -42.66 -5.97 0.88
N VAL A 239 -41.36 -6.23 0.67
CA VAL A 239 -40.82 -7.59 0.61
C VAL A 239 -40.83 -8.23 1.99
N ILE A 240 -40.49 -7.47 3.05
CA ILE A 240 -40.57 -7.91 4.44
C ILE A 240 -41.99 -8.40 4.72
N LYS A 241 -43.00 -7.56 4.42
CA LYS A 241 -44.39 -7.91 4.63
C LYS A 241 -44.86 -9.14 3.83
N GLU A 242 -44.37 -9.29 2.61
CA GLU A 242 -44.63 -10.49 1.80
C GLU A 242 -44.00 -11.75 2.40
N LEU A 243 -42.77 -11.66 2.94
CA LEU A 243 -42.09 -12.76 3.63
C LEU A 243 -42.78 -13.13 4.94
N GLU A 244 -43.20 -12.15 5.76
CA GLU A 244 -43.96 -12.37 6.98
C GLU A 244 -45.30 -13.10 6.67
N ASN A 245 -46.00 -12.70 5.61
CA ASN A 245 -47.22 -13.37 5.15
C ASN A 245 -46.99 -14.82 4.72
N LEU A 246 -45.78 -15.16 4.31
CA LEU A 246 -45.35 -16.53 3.97
C LEU A 246 -44.86 -17.33 5.19
N GLY A 247 -44.88 -16.74 6.39
CA GLY A 247 -44.44 -17.36 7.64
C GLY A 247 -42.92 -17.35 7.83
N VAL A 248 -42.19 -16.53 7.04
CA VAL A 248 -40.76 -16.36 7.22
C VAL A 248 -40.53 -15.30 8.31
N ALA A 249 -39.81 -15.66 9.36
CA ALA A 249 -39.36 -14.71 10.36
C ALA A 249 -38.29 -13.77 9.72
N VAL A 250 -38.51 -12.48 9.76
CA VAL A 250 -37.63 -11.46 9.15
C VAL A 250 -37.18 -10.48 10.23
#